data_f2c0cc0118c18e69bc6cde731ff8175a
#
_entry.id   f2c0cc0118c18e69bc6cde731ff8175a
#
_cell.length_a   1.000
_cell.length_b   1.000
_cell.length_c   1.000
_cell.angle_alpha   90.00
_cell.angle_beta   90.00
_cell.angle_gamma   90.00
#
_symmetry.space_group_name_H-M   'P 1'
#
loop_
_entity.id
_entity.type
_entity.pdbx_description
1 polymer ?
#
loop_
_entity_poly.entity_id
_entity_poly.type
_entity_poly.pdbx_seq_one_letter_code
_entity_poly.pdbx_strand_id
1 'polypeptide(L)'
;MSNLGGFVKSLRDIMRMDSGISGDAQRIEQISWLLFLKIYDTREEDWEFADMDYESIIPEEYRWRNWATLDDEGKGMTGETLLNFVNNELFPALKRIPVDRETPIKKAIVRTVFEDTNQYMKDGVQLRQVINVINGIDFGSYEETHAFGEIYESILKEMQSAGSAGEFYTPRAVTDFMAEKINPQIGEVCADFACGTGGFLTSWLKVLDPKVKTSEDREKLDESVYGMEKKQFPYTLCITNMLLHGIDSPDVHHGNSLGKNVLDYTDEDKFDCALMNPPITMVA
;
A
#
# COMPACT_ATOMS: atom_id res chain seq x y z
N MET A 1 -9.16 -22.54 0.94
CA MET A 1 -8.22 -21.74 1.74
C MET A 1 -6.85 -21.93 1.11
N SER A 2 -6.43 -20.97 0.28
CA SER A 2 -5.07 -20.92 -0.25
C SER A 2 -4.12 -20.91 0.95
N ASN A 3 -3.02 -21.64 0.86
CA ASN A 3 -2.03 -21.77 1.94
C ASN A 3 -1.21 -20.47 2.05
N LEU A 4 -1.84 -19.44 2.57
CA LEU A 4 -1.32 -18.08 2.66
C LEU A 4 -0.06 -18.00 3.57
N GLY A 5 0.07 -18.87 4.58
CA GLY A 5 1.33 -19.03 5.33
C GLY A 5 2.47 -19.57 4.47
N GLY A 6 2.15 -20.33 3.41
CA GLY A 6 3.11 -20.76 2.40
C GLY A 6 3.56 -19.63 1.47
N PHE A 7 2.70 -18.63 1.21
CA PHE A 7 2.98 -17.51 0.32
C PHE A 7 4.17 -16.65 0.82
N VAL A 8 4.06 -16.12 2.04
CA VAL A 8 5.14 -15.29 2.64
C VAL A 8 6.44 -16.07 2.73
N LYS A 9 6.36 -17.34 3.14
CA LYS A 9 7.53 -18.21 3.21
C LYS A 9 8.16 -18.39 1.83
N SER A 10 7.37 -18.65 0.78
CA SER A 10 7.87 -18.82 -0.59
C SER A 10 8.58 -17.57 -1.10
N LEU A 11 8.00 -16.39 -0.91
CA LEU A 11 8.64 -15.12 -1.27
C LEU A 11 9.97 -14.92 -0.56
N ARG A 12 10.02 -15.18 0.74
CA ARG A 12 11.25 -15.05 1.55
C ARG A 12 12.33 -16.04 1.12
N ASP A 13 11.95 -17.28 0.85
CA ASP A 13 12.90 -18.33 0.45
C ASP A 13 13.52 -18.02 -0.93
N ILE A 14 12.74 -17.51 -1.89
CA ILE A 14 13.24 -17.06 -3.18
C ILE A 14 14.22 -15.88 -2.99
N MET A 15 13.79 -14.85 -2.28
CA MET A 15 14.59 -13.62 -2.12
C MET A 15 15.84 -13.80 -1.27
N ARG A 16 15.91 -14.82 -0.41
CA ARG A 16 17.16 -15.17 0.32
C ARG A 16 18.27 -15.63 -0.60
N MET A 17 17.95 -16.14 -1.77
CA MET A 17 18.94 -16.61 -2.75
C MET A 17 19.50 -15.47 -3.60
N ASP A 18 18.85 -14.30 -3.60
CA ASP A 18 19.27 -13.12 -4.38
C ASP A 18 20.38 -12.34 -3.67
N SER A 19 21.48 -12.12 -4.38
CA SER A 19 22.66 -11.41 -3.84
C SER A 19 22.46 -9.91 -3.64
N GLY A 20 21.39 -9.33 -4.17
CA GLY A 20 21.06 -7.93 -4.03
C GLY A 20 20.30 -7.60 -2.75
N ILE A 21 19.77 -8.62 -2.06
CA ILE A 21 18.97 -8.45 -0.86
C ILE A 21 19.73 -8.87 0.40
N SER A 22 20.04 -7.92 1.25
CA SER A 22 20.85 -8.13 2.46
C SER A 22 20.06 -8.00 3.77
N GLY A 23 18.84 -8.50 3.85
CA GLY A 23 18.09 -8.50 5.11
C GLY A 23 16.57 -8.47 4.95
N ASP A 24 15.85 -8.62 6.06
CA ASP A 24 14.39 -8.67 6.02
C ASP A 24 13.77 -7.32 5.61
N ALA A 25 14.38 -6.19 5.98
CA ALA A 25 13.90 -4.87 5.57
C ALA A 25 13.85 -4.73 4.05
N GLN A 26 14.96 -5.05 3.35
CA GLN A 26 14.99 -4.96 1.90
C GLN A 26 14.06 -5.97 1.21
N ARG A 27 13.84 -7.17 1.81
CA ARG A 27 12.86 -8.13 1.29
C ARG A 27 11.46 -7.55 1.29
N ILE A 28 11.10 -6.87 2.36
CA ILE A 28 9.76 -6.33 2.52
C ILE A 28 9.58 -5.09 1.66
N GLU A 29 10.57 -4.21 1.57
CA GLU A 29 10.54 -3.10 0.60
C GLU A 29 10.40 -3.63 -0.84
N GLN A 30 11.12 -4.71 -1.18
CA GLN A 30 11.00 -5.36 -2.49
C GLN A 30 9.60 -5.93 -2.74
N ILE A 31 8.99 -6.56 -1.76
CA ILE A 31 7.62 -7.10 -1.86
C ILE A 31 6.61 -5.96 -1.96
N SER A 32 6.80 -4.87 -1.21
CA SER A 32 5.80 -3.81 -1.07
C SER A 32 5.44 -3.14 -2.39
N TRP A 33 6.42 -2.78 -3.23
CA TRP A 33 6.14 -2.16 -4.51
C TRP A 33 5.54 -3.14 -5.53
N LEU A 34 5.93 -4.42 -5.49
CA LEU A 34 5.34 -5.46 -6.34
C LEU A 34 3.87 -5.67 -5.99
N LEU A 35 3.56 -5.78 -4.71
CA LEU A 35 2.19 -5.89 -4.22
C LEU A 35 1.37 -4.65 -4.53
N PHE A 36 1.95 -3.46 -4.31
CA PHE A 36 1.27 -2.21 -4.66
C PHE A 36 0.85 -2.19 -6.13
N LEU A 37 1.77 -2.50 -7.06
CA LEU A 37 1.44 -2.50 -8.50
C LEU A 37 0.39 -3.55 -8.85
N LYS A 38 0.46 -4.74 -8.28
CA LYS A 38 -0.54 -5.80 -8.53
C LYS A 38 -1.92 -5.41 -8.01
N ILE A 39 -1.99 -4.89 -6.78
CA ILE A 39 -3.24 -4.46 -6.16
C ILE A 39 -3.82 -3.25 -6.91
N TYR A 40 -2.98 -2.27 -7.23
CA TYR A 40 -3.38 -1.09 -7.97
C TYR A 40 -3.96 -1.46 -9.35
N ASP A 41 -3.28 -2.34 -10.09
CA ASP A 41 -3.74 -2.84 -11.40
C ASP A 41 -5.10 -3.56 -11.28
N THR A 42 -5.32 -4.35 -10.22
CA THR A 42 -6.61 -5.02 -9.98
C THR A 42 -7.71 -3.99 -9.66
N ARG A 43 -7.43 -2.98 -8.84
CA ARG A 43 -8.38 -1.88 -8.57
C ARG A 43 -8.66 -1.06 -9.81
N GLU A 44 -7.65 -0.87 -10.65
CA GLU A 44 -7.78 -0.14 -11.92
C GLU A 44 -8.71 -0.86 -12.91
N GLU A 45 -8.72 -2.20 -12.92
CA GLU A 45 -9.72 -2.99 -13.69
C GLU A 45 -11.16 -2.71 -13.21
N ASP A 46 -11.37 -2.58 -11.90
CA ASP A 46 -12.68 -2.21 -11.35
C ASP A 46 -13.08 -0.78 -11.76
N TRP A 47 -12.14 0.17 -11.75
CA TRP A 47 -12.41 1.55 -12.16
C TRP A 47 -12.68 1.67 -13.66
N GLU A 48 -11.94 0.95 -14.50
CA GLU A 48 -12.17 0.86 -15.95
C GLU A 48 -13.55 0.26 -16.27
N PHE A 49 -14.00 -0.71 -15.46
CA PHE A 49 -15.34 -1.31 -15.61
C PHE A 49 -16.45 -0.35 -15.16
N ALA A 50 -16.23 0.42 -14.10
CA ALA A 50 -17.22 1.34 -13.54
C ALA A 50 -17.35 2.65 -14.34
N ASP A 51 -16.29 3.09 -15.00
CA ASP A 51 -16.22 4.34 -15.77
C ASP A 51 -15.54 4.10 -17.11
N MET A 52 -16.34 4.10 -18.17
CA MET A 52 -15.85 3.88 -19.55
C MET A 52 -14.91 4.98 -20.07
N ASP A 53 -14.92 6.15 -19.45
CA ASP A 53 -14.05 7.28 -19.76
C ASP A 53 -12.80 7.33 -18.86
N TYR A 54 -12.61 6.31 -18.00
CA TYR A 54 -11.44 6.24 -17.14
C TYR A 54 -10.17 6.06 -17.96
N GLU A 55 -9.19 6.92 -17.69
CA GLU A 55 -7.85 6.84 -18.27
C GLU A 55 -6.83 6.52 -17.18
N SER A 56 -6.08 5.43 -17.34
CA SER A 56 -4.98 5.08 -16.44
C SER A 56 -3.88 6.15 -16.47
N ILE A 57 -3.30 6.44 -15.29
CA ILE A 57 -2.09 7.26 -15.21
C ILE A 57 -0.83 6.45 -15.53
N ILE A 58 -0.91 5.12 -15.45
CA ILE A 58 0.20 4.23 -15.78
C ILE A 58 0.13 3.94 -17.29
N PRO A 59 1.17 4.26 -18.07
CA PRO A 59 1.23 3.89 -19.48
C PRO A 59 1.00 2.38 -19.67
N GLU A 60 0.33 2.01 -20.76
CA GLU A 60 -0.16 0.66 -21.00
C GLU A 60 0.93 -0.43 -20.83
N GLU A 61 2.11 -0.18 -21.37
CA GLU A 61 3.25 -1.11 -21.32
C GLU A 61 3.79 -1.35 -19.89
N TYR A 62 3.48 -0.45 -18.93
CA TYR A 62 3.93 -0.51 -17.53
C TYR A 62 2.86 -1.02 -16.57
N ARG A 63 1.62 -1.24 -17.03
CA ARG A 63 0.57 -1.85 -16.21
C ARG A 63 0.93 -3.28 -15.86
N TRP A 64 0.69 -3.69 -14.61
CA TRP A 64 1.07 -5.02 -14.13
C TRP A 64 0.60 -6.14 -15.06
N ARG A 65 -0.64 -6.07 -15.54
CA ARG A 65 -1.26 -7.07 -16.42
C ARG A 65 -0.52 -7.26 -17.75
N ASN A 66 0.25 -6.29 -18.21
CA ASN A 66 0.89 -6.32 -19.52
C ASN A 66 2.36 -6.82 -19.49
N TRP A 67 3.07 -6.65 -18.36
CA TRP A 67 4.48 -7.09 -18.29
C TRP A 67 4.75 -8.19 -17.27
N ALA A 68 3.92 -8.27 -16.21
CA ALA A 68 4.17 -9.18 -15.09
C ALA A 68 3.46 -10.54 -15.26
N THR A 69 2.44 -10.63 -16.12
CA THR A 69 1.72 -11.87 -16.43
C THR A 69 2.52 -12.75 -17.41
N LEU A 70 2.06 -13.98 -17.57
CA LEU A 70 2.57 -14.89 -18.59
C LEU A 70 1.68 -14.80 -19.82
N ASP A 71 2.27 -14.95 -21.01
CA ASP A 71 1.52 -15.06 -22.26
C ASP A 71 0.77 -16.42 -22.37
N ASP A 72 0.03 -16.60 -23.47
CA ASP A 72 -0.74 -17.83 -23.73
C ASP A 72 0.14 -19.09 -23.84
N GLU A 73 1.44 -18.92 -24.08
CA GLU A 73 2.41 -20.02 -24.13
C GLU A 73 3.06 -20.26 -22.74
N GLY A 74 2.65 -19.53 -21.70
CA GLY A 74 3.22 -19.60 -20.35
C GLY A 74 4.59 -18.97 -20.23
N LYS A 75 4.95 -18.05 -21.15
CA LYS A 75 6.22 -17.33 -21.16
C LYS A 75 6.03 -15.90 -20.63
N GLY A 76 7.05 -15.38 -19.97
CA GLY A 76 7.10 -13.99 -19.53
C GLY A 76 8.53 -13.49 -19.47
N MET A 77 8.72 -12.18 -19.37
CA MET A 77 10.05 -11.61 -19.21
C MET A 77 10.75 -12.21 -18.00
N THR A 78 12.03 -12.56 -18.16
CA THR A 78 12.88 -13.15 -17.10
C THR A 78 14.34 -12.76 -17.32
N GLY A 79 15.21 -13.07 -16.35
CA GLY A 79 16.65 -12.83 -16.46
C GLY A 79 16.99 -11.34 -16.67
N GLU A 80 18.03 -11.08 -17.43
CA GLU A 80 18.52 -9.71 -17.69
C GLU A 80 17.47 -8.82 -18.37
N THR A 81 16.64 -9.39 -19.24
CA THR A 81 15.57 -8.63 -19.91
C THR A 81 14.59 -8.04 -18.89
N LEU A 82 14.14 -8.84 -17.90
CA LEU A 82 13.24 -8.37 -16.84
C LEU A 82 13.93 -7.34 -15.96
N LEU A 83 15.18 -7.55 -15.55
CA LEU A 83 15.91 -6.58 -14.74
C LEU A 83 16.11 -5.24 -15.47
N ASN A 84 16.47 -5.29 -16.76
CA ASN A 84 16.62 -4.07 -17.56
C ASN A 84 15.31 -3.33 -17.72
N PHE A 85 14.21 -4.03 -18.00
CA PHE A 85 12.88 -3.44 -18.07
C PHE A 85 12.50 -2.76 -16.73
N VAL A 86 12.62 -3.46 -15.60
CA VAL A 86 12.24 -2.90 -14.29
C VAL A 86 13.12 -1.71 -13.93
N ASN A 87 14.46 -1.82 -14.07
CA ASN A 87 15.39 -0.79 -13.60
C ASN A 87 15.45 0.43 -14.52
N ASN A 88 15.37 0.23 -15.84
CA ASN A 88 15.69 1.25 -16.82
C ASN A 88 14.45 1.83 -17.54
N GLU A 89 13.31 1.15 -17.45
CA GLU A 89 12.06 1.56 -18.11
C GLU A 89 10.95 1.77 -17.09
N LEU A 90 10.49 0.73 -16.38
CA LEU A 90 9.36 0.78 -15.45
C LEU A 90 9.56 1.82 -14.33
N PHE A 91 10.62 1.67 -13.52
CA PHE A 91 10.87 2.60 -12.40
C PHE A 91 11.06 4.04 -12.85
N PRO A 92 11.88 4.35 -13.89
CA PRO A 92 11.98 5.71 -14.40
C PRO A 92 10.67 6.28 -14.94
N ALA A 93 9.81 5.46 -15.58
CA ALA A 93 8.51 5.88 -16.07
C ALA A 93 7.58 6.24 -14.90
N LEU A 94 7.42 5.36 -13.91
CA LEU A 94 6.54 5.59 -12.77
C LEU A 94 6.98 6.79 -11.91
N LYS A 95 8.29 6.99 -11.73
CA LYS A 95 8.85 8.17 -11.02
C LYS A 95 8.59 9.50 -11.74
N ARG A 96 8.39 9.47 -13.06
CA ARG A 96 8.21 10.67 -13.88
C ARG A 96 6.77 10.93 -14.30
N ILE A 97 5.81 10.14 -13.83
CA ILE A 97 4.39 10.38 -14.07
C ILE A 97 4.07 11.85 -13.73
N PRO A 98 3.50 12.62 -14.64
CA PRO A 98 3.13 14.01 -14.37
C PRO A 98 1.97 14.03 -13.36
N VAL A 99 2.18 14.69 -12.25
CA VAL A 99 1.17 14.89 -11.20
C VAL A 99 1.14 16.36 -10.85
N ASP A 100 -0.03 16.95 -10.87
CA ASP A 100 -0.31 18.32 -10.47
C ASP A 100 -1.40 18.35 -9.38
N ARG A 101 -1.88 19.56 -9.04
CA ARG A 101 -2.89 19.75 -7.99
C ARG A 101 -4.29 19.29 -8.39
N GLU A 102 -4.53 19.09 -9.69
CA GLU A 102 -5.81 18.65 -10.23
C GLU A 102 -5.84 17.12 -10.42
N THR A 103 -4.68 16.46 -10.32
CA THR A 103 -4.58 15.01 -10.45
C THR A 103 -5.31 14.33 -9.30
N PRO A 104 -6.31 13.46 -9.56
CA PRO A 104 -7.01 12.72 -8.51
C PRO A 104 -6.05 11.91 -7.64
N ILE A 105 -6.32 11.86 -6.33
CA ILE A 105 -5.47 11.17 -5.34
C ILE A 105 -5.17 9.73 -5.78
N LYS A 106 -6.19 8.98 -6.22
CA LYS A 106 -6.05 7.59 -6.69
C LYS A 106 -5.03 7.43 -7.83
N LYS A 107 -4.77 8.48 -8.60
CA LYS A 107 -3.75 8.51 -9.66
C LYS A 107 -2.39 9.00 -9.14
N ALA A 108 -2.42 10.06 -8.32
CA ALA A 108 -1.21 10.69 -7.78
C ALA A 108 -0.37 9.75 -6.90
N ILE A 109 -1.01 8.84 -6.18
CA ILE A 109 -0.34 7.88 -5.29
C ILE A 109 0.69 7.00 -6.00
N VAL A 110 0.49 6.71 -7.30
CA VAL A 110 1.46 5.89 -8.07
C VAL A 110 2.82 6.55 -8.09
N ARG A 111 2.90 7.82 -8.48
CA ARG A 111 4.16 8.55 -8.50
C ARG A 111 4.76 8.64 -7.09
N THR A 112 3.95 9.00 -6.09
CA THR A 112 4.42 9.17 -4.71
C THR A 112 4.99 7.87 -4.15
N VAL A 113 4.37 6.72 -4.41
CA VAL A 113 4.87 5.41 -4.00
C VAL A 113 6.23 5.11 -4.63
N PHE A 114 6.45 5.51 -5.88
CA PHE A 114 7.71 5.18 -6.57
C PHE A 114 8.82 6.22 -6.38
N GLU A 115 8.54 7.42 -5.88
CA GLU A 115 9.51 8.52 -5.80
C GLU A 115 10.84 8.10 -5.16
N ASP A 116 10.82 7.44 -4.01
CA ASP A 116 12.00 6.97 -3.29
C ASP A 116 12.11 5.44 -3.18
N THR A 117 11.22 4.71 -3.87
CA THR A 117 11.25 3.24 -3.88
C THR A 117 12.44 2.72 -4.68
N ASN A 118 13.06 1.65 -4.18
CA ASN A 118 14.20 1.00 -4.80
C ASN A 118 13.89 -0.46 -5.17
N GLN A 119 14.49 -0.91 -6.27
CA GLN A 119 14.54 -2.31 -6.66
C GLN A 119 15.90 -2.88 -6.22
N TYR A 120 15.90 -3.93 -5.40
CA TYR A 120 17.10 -4.49 -4.79
C TYR A 120 17.58 -5.77 -5.46
N MET A 121 16.68 -6.57 -6.04
CA MET A 121 17.05 -7.87 -6.64
C MET A 121 17.96 -7.70 -7.84
N LYS A 122 18.96 -8.59 -7.91
CA LYS A 122 19.98 -8.62 -8.98
C LYS A 122 19.85 -9.83 -9.90
N ASP A 123 18.97 -10.76 -9.57
CA ASP A 123 18.69 -11.95 -10.38
C ASP A 123 17.27 -11.86 -10.96
N GLY A 124 17.17 -11.67 -12.28
CA GLY A 124 15.87 -11.53 -12.93
C GLY A 124 15.11 -12.84 -13.06
N VAL A 125 15.75 -14.00 -12.88
CA VAL A 125 15.06 -15.28 -12.79
C VAL A 125 14.37 -15.39 -11.44
N GLN A 126 15.05 -15.01 -10.37
CA GLN A 126 14.43 -14.98 -9.02
C GLN A 126 13.35 -13.90 -8.92
N LEU A 127 13.54 -12.73 -9.54
CA LEU A 127 12.51 -11.71 -9.63
C LEU A 127 11.26 -12.23 -10.34
N ARG A 128 11.41 -12.97 -11.46
CA ARG A 128 10.28 -13.62 -12.14
C ARG A 128 9.58 -14.64 -11.25
N GLN A 129 10.31 -15.41 -10.46
CA GLN A 129 9.71 -16.35 -9.51
C GLN A 129 8.88 -15.63 -8.44
N VAL A 130 9.37 -14.51 -7.91
CA VAL A 130 8.61 -13.66 -6.95
C VAL A 130 7.33 -13.16 -7.60
N ILE A 131 7.39 -12.61 -8.82
CA ILE A 131 6.23 -12.13 -9.57
C ILE A 131 5.21 -13.27 -9.80
N ASN A 132 5.66 -14.45 -10.14
CA ASN A 132 4.77 -15.60 -10.36
C ASN A 132 4.05 -16.03 -9.07
N VAL A 133 4.72 -15.95 -7.91
CA VAL A 133 4.09 -16.20 -6.61
C VAL A 133 3.01 -15.16 -6.33
N ILE A 134 3.28 -13.88 -6.60
CA ILE A 134 2.31 -12.78 -6.43
C ILE A 134 1.11 -12.95 -7.38
N ASN A 135 1.34 -13.34 -8.64
CA ASN A 135 0.27 -13.61 -9.60
C ASN A 135 -0.65 -14.77 -9.20
N GLY A 136 -0.21 -15.64 -8.29
CA GLY A 136 -1.03 -16.72 -7.74
C GLY A 136 -2.13 -16.25 -6.78
N ILE A 137 -2.22 -14.95 -6.46
CA ILE A 137 -3.26 -14.37 -5.60
C ILE A 137 -4.26 -13.61 -6.47
N ASP A 138 -5.53 -13.86 -6.27
CA ASP A 138 -6.63 -13.12 -6.88
C ASP A 138 -7.11 -11.99 -5.94
N PHE A 139 -6.62 -10.77 -6.19
CA PHE A 139 -7.03 -9.58 -5.44
C PHE A 139 -8.39 -9.02 -5.88
N GLY A 140 -9.01 -9.54 -6.94
CA GLY A 140 -10.37 -9.19 -7.36
C GLY A 140 -11.45 -9.93 -6.57
N SER A 141 -11.10 -11.00 -5.86
CA SER A 141 -12.03 -11.75 -5.01
C SER A 141 -12.07 -11.16 -3.60
N TYR A 142 -13.28 -10.84 -3.11
CA TYR A 142 -13.49 -10.31 -1.75
C TYR A 142 -12.90 -11.22 -0.67
N GLU A 143 -13.07 -12.55 -0.79
CA GLU A 143 -12.55 -13.52 0.17
C GLU A 143 -11.03 -13.56 0.19
N GLU A 144 -10.38 -13.49 -0.98
CA GLU A 144 -8.91 -13.51 -1.09
C GLU A 144 -8.31 -12.16 -0.68
N THR A 145 -8.95 -11.04 -0.99
CA THR A 145 -8.51 -9.70 -0.55
C THR A 145 -8.55 -9.57 0.97
N HIS A 146 -9.62 -10.04 1.61
CA HIS A 146 -9.72 -10.07 3.08
C HIS A 146 -8.66 -10.98 3.71
N ALA A 147 -8.51 -12.19 3.17
CA ALA A 147 -7.50 -13.13 3.65
C ALA A 147 -6.09 -12.60 3.43
N PHE A 148 -5.85 -11.86 2.33
CA PHE A 148 -4.57 -11.21 2.07
C PHE A 148 -4.32 -10.02 3.02
N GLY A 149 -5.34 -9.27 3.40
CA GLY A 149 -5.24 -8.24 4.46
C GLY A 149 -4.66 -8.82 5.75
N GLU A 150 -5.12 -10.00 6.19
CA GLU A 150 -4.56 -10.69 7.36
C GLU A 150 -3.09 -11.09 7.18
N ILE A 151 -2.69 -11.47 5.95
CA ILE A 151 -1.30 -11.81 5.64
C ILE A 151 -0.44 -10.58 5.58
N TYR A 152 -0.93 -9.53 4.94
CA TYR A 152 -0.25 -8.25 4.90
C TYR A 152 0.05 -7.78 6.32
N GLU A 153 -0.92 -7.89 7.23
CA GLU A 153 -0.72 -7.66 8.65
C GLU A 153 0.34 -8.58 9.28
N SER A 154 0.39 -9.85 8.90
CA SER A 154 1.42 -10.76 9.39
C SER A 154 2.81 -10.41 8.87
N ILE A 155 2.92 -9.97 7.61
CA ILE A 155 4.16 -9.44 7.04
C ILE A 155 4.62 -8.21 7.84
N LEU A 156 3.72 -7.26 8.10
CA LEU A 156 4.01 -6.07 8.90
C LEU A 156 4.47 -6.43 10.33
N LYS A 157 3.84 -7.43 10.95
CA LYS A 157 4.20 -7.92 12.28
C LYS A 157 5.57 -8.61 12.32
N GLU A 158 5.91 -9.37 11.28
CA GLU A 158 7.25 -9.98 11.17
C GLU A 158 8.35 -8.93 10.99
N MET A 159 8.07 -7.82 10.29
CA MET A 159 8.99 -6.68 10.19
C MET A 159 9.32 -6.10 11.55
N GLN A 160 8.34 -5.96 12.41
CA GLN A 160 8.49 -5.48 13.77
C GLN A 160 9.44 -6.37 14.58
N SER A 161 9.30 -7.70 14.48
CA SER A 161 10.12 -8.66 15.21
C SER A 161 11.58 -8.71 14.76
N ALA A 162 11.85 -8.31 13.50
CA ALA A 162 13.20 -8.28 12.93
C ALA A 162 14.06 -7.09 13.39
N GLY A 163 13.51 -6.16 14.18
CA GLY A 163 14.26 -5.06 14.82
C GLY A 163 14.86 -4.03 13.85
N SER A 164 14.42 -4.01 12.60
CA SER A 164 15.18 -3.41 11.51
C SER A 164 15.06 -1.91 11.36
N ALA A 165 14.24 -1.18 12.11
CA ALA A 165 14.10 0.25 11.84
C ALA A 165 13.70 1.15 13.01
N GLY A 166 13.64 0.68 14.26
CA GLY A 166 13.21 1.55 15.37
C GLY A 166 11.79 2.10 15.21
N GLU A 167 10.98 1.48 14.37
CA GLU A 167 9.60 1.85 14.13
C GLU A 167 8.72 1.03 15.05
N PHE A 168 8.00 1.73 15.92
CA PHE A 168 7.06 1.10 16.83
C PHE A 168 5.73 0.92 16.11
N TYR A 169 5.45 -0.30 15.70
CA TYR A 169 4.14 -0.70 15.20
C TYR A 169 3.19 -0.86 16.40
N THR A 170 2.08 -0.15 16.38
CA THR A 170 1.06 -0.29 17.43
C THR A 170 0.34 -1.62 17.25
N PRO A 171 0.31 -2.51 18.27
CA PRO A 171 -0.36 -3.80 18.16
C PRO A 171 -1.83 -3.64 17.75
N ARG A 172 -2.32 -4.44 16.80
CA ARG A 172 -3.71 -4.38 16.32
C ARG A 172 -4.75 -4.45 17.43
N ALA A 173 -4.52 -5.26 18.44
CA ALA A 173 -5.42 -5.33 19.60
C ALA A 173 -5.62 -3.96 20.29
N VAL A 174 -4.60 -3.08 20.23
CA VAL A 174 -4.68 -1.74 20.80
C VAL A 174 -5.42 -0.80 19.86
N THR A 175 -5.08 -0.80 18.56
CA THR A 175 -5.74 0.06 17.56
C THR A 175 -7.21 -0.30 17.41
N ASP A 176 -7.54 -1.59 17.34
CA ASP A 176 -8.93 -2.09 17.29
C ASP A 176 -9.70 -1.68 18.56
N PHE A 177 -9.12 -1.89 19.73
CA PHE A 177 -9.75 -1.50 20.99
C PHE A 177 -10.04 0.00 21.07
N MET A 178 -9.10 0.86 20.62
CA MET A 178 -9.29 2.30 20.63
C MET A 178 -10.39 2.72 19.66
N ALA A 179 -10.38 2.21 18.44
CA ALA A 179 -11.42 2.49 17.43
C ALA A 179 -12.80 2.00 17.89
N GLU A 180 -12.91 0.80 18.45
CA GLU A 180 -14.16 0.27 18.99
C GLU A 180 -14.71 1.12 20.15
N LYS A 181 -13.83 1.65 21.02
CA LYS A 181 -14.25 2.49 22.15
C LYS A 181 -14.74 3.86 21.75
N ILE A 182 -14.17 4.43 20.68
CA ILE A 182 -14.67 5.67 20.07
C ILE A 182 -16.02 5.41 19.41
N ASN A 183 -16.19 4.24 18.78
CA ASN A 183 -17.41 3.84 18.08
C ASN A 183 -17.86 4.86 17.02
N PRO A 184 -17.00 5.16 16.03
CA PRO A 184 -17.26 6.18 15.02
C PRO A 184 -18.58 5.95 14.28
N GLN A 185 -19.15 7.04 13.76
CA GLN A 185 -20.35 7.02 12.91
C GLN A 185 -19.98 7.37 11.46
N ILE A 186 -20.81 6.95 10.51
CA ILE A 186 -20.62 7.28 9.09
C ILE A 186 -20.62 8.81 8.94
N GLY A 187 -19.61 9.33 8.27
CA GLY A 187 -19.36 10.76 8.07
C GLY A 187 -18.39 11.39 9.07
N GLU A 188 -17.96 10.66 10.11
CA GLU A 188 -16.87 11.11 10.98
C GLU A 188 -15.50 10.74 10.39
N VAL A 189 -14.51 11.64 10.49
CA VAL A 189 -13.17 11.49 9.93
C VAL A 189 -12.14 11.33 11.04
N CYS A 190 -11.31 10.28 10.90
CA CYS A 190 -10.17 10.04 11.78
C CYS A 190 -8.86 10.49 11.13
N ALA A 191 -8.08 11.28 11.85
CA ALA A 191 -6.72 11.64 11.45
C ALA A 191 -5.66 10.83 12.20
N ASP A 192 -4.61 10.41 11.47
CA ASP A 192 -3.37 9.88 12.04
C ASP A 192 -2.17 10.60 11.42
N PHE A 193 -1.57 11.52 12.18
CA PHE A 193 -0.46 12.37 11.72
C PHE A 193 0.92 11.67 11.78
N ALA A 194 0.96 10.40 12.14
CA ALA A 194 2.14 9.54 12.12
C ALA A 194 1.69 8.10 11.80
N CYS A 195 0.96 7.96 10.68
CA CYS A 195 0.14 6.78 10.42
C CYS A 195 0.94 5.48 10.21
N GLY A 196 2.24 5.57 9.95
CA GLY A 196 3.05 4.38 9.74
C GLY A 196 2.46 3.51 8.62
N THR A 197 2.06 2.30 8.96
CA THR A 197 1.42 1.35 8.04
C THR A 197 -0.11 1.46 7.99
N GLY A 198 -0.70 2.47 8.60
CA GLY A 198 -2.13 2.73 8.61
C GLY A 198 -2.92 1.93 9.65
N GLY A 199 -2.28 1.54 10.76
CA GLY A 199 -2.89 0.69 11.77
C GLY A 199 -4.16 1.25 12.40
N PHE A 200 -4.16 2.50 12.81
CA PHE A 200 -5.34 3.15 13.35
C PHE A 200 -6.40 3.40 12.27
N LEU A 201 -5.97 3.78 11.07
CA LEU A 201 -6.88 4.04 9.95
C LEU A 201 -7.66 2.78 9.57
N THR A 202 -6.99 1.63 9.45
CA THR A 202 -7.66 0.34 9.15
C THR A 202 -8.58 -0.11 10.27
N SER A 203 -8.21 0.11 11.55
CA SER A 203 -9.10 -0.20 12.68
C SER A 203 -10.35 0.70 12.69
N TRP A 204 -10.22 1.97 12.29
CA TRP A 204 -11.34 2.89 12.10
C TRP A 204 -12.28 2.39 11.02
N LEU A 205 -11.76 2.07 9.83
CA LEU A 205 -12.54 1.53 8.71
C LEU A 205 -13.26 0.23 9.09
N LYS A 206 -12.61 -0.67 9.82
CA LYS A 206 -13.19 -1.93 10.29
C LYS A 206 -14.42 -1.74 11.18
N VAL A 207 -14.47 -0.66 11.97
CA VAL A 207 -15.64 -0.32 12.81
C VAL A 207 -16.74 0.33 11.99
N LEU A 208 -16.39 1.10 10.95
CA LEU A 208 -17.36 1.78 10.09
C LEU A 208 -17.97 0.89 9.01
N ASP A 209 -17.19 0.00 8.38
CA ASP A 209 -17.65 -0.82 7.24
C ASP A 209 -18.95 -1.59 7.51
N PRO A 210 -19.17 -2.24 8.68
CA PRO A 210 -20.45 -2.89 9.00
C PRO A 210 -21.64 -1.92 9.11
N LYS A 211 -21.41 -0.60 9.19
CA LYS A 211 -22.44 0.45 9.30
C LYS A 211 -22.87 0.99 7.94
N VAL A 212 -22.11 0.70 6.88
CA VAL A 212 -22.41 1.10 5.49
C VAL A 212 -23.67 0.38 5.02
N LYS A 213 -24.66 1.14 4.53
CA LYS A 213 -25.94 0.62 4.05
C LYS A 213 -26.30 1.13 2.67
N THR A 214 -25.73 2.23 2.24
CA THR A 214 -26.03 2.91 0.97
C THR A 214 -24.74 3.24 0.23
N SER A 215 -24.87 3.61 -1.06
CA SER A 215 -23.73 4.14 -1.83
C SER A 215 -23.18 5.44 -1.25
N GLU A 216 -24.06 6.31 -0.72
CA GLU A 216 -23.64 7.54 -0.02
C GLU A 216 -22.83 7.22 1.24
N ASP A 217 -23.20 6.16 2.00
CA ASP A 217 -22.41 5.73 3.16
C ASP A 217 -21.04 5.21 2.72
N ARG A 218 -20.95 4.57 1.55
CA ARG A 218 -19.66 4.08 0.99
C ARG A 218 -18.76 5.26 0.62
N GLU A 219 -19.28 6.29 -0.03
CA GLU A 219 -18.53 7.51 -0.33
C GLU A 219 -17.99 8.16 0.96
N LYS A 220 -18.84 8.27 1.99
CA LYS A 220 -18.43 8.81 3.30
C LYS A 220 -17.39 7.92 4.01
N LEU A 221 -17.43 6.60 3.80
CA LEU A 221 -16.40 5.70 4.31
C LEU A 221 -15.06 5.96 3.63
N ASP A 222 -15.06 6.15 2.30
CA ASP A 222 -13.84 6.43 1.54
C ASP A 222 -13.15 7.73 2.00
N GLU A 223 -13.92 8.69 2.46
CA GLU A 223 -13.47 9.99 2.98
C GLU A 223 -13.22 9.99 4.50
N SER A 224 -13.42 8.87 5.21
CA SER A 224 -13.43 8.83 6.69
C SER A 224 -12.05 8.77 7.33
N VAL A 225 -10.96 8.75 6.56
CA VAL A 225 -9.60 8.64 7.06
C VAL A 225 -8.68 9.69 6.44
N TYR A 226 -7.83 10.28 7.29
CA TYR A 226 -6.72 11.15 6.89
C TYR A 226 -5.43 10.62 7.50
N GLY A 227 -4.38 10.50 6.70
CA GLY A 227 -3.08 10.01 7.16
C GLY A 227 -1.92 10.89 6.73
N MET A 228 -0.88 10.95 7.55
CA MET A 228 0.41 11.52 7.15
C MET A 228 1.55 10.63 7.63
N GLU A 229 2.46 10.30 6.72
CA GLU A 229 3.65 9.51 7.03
C GLU A 229 4.89 10.14 6.37
N LYS A 230 5.94 10.30 7.17
CA LYS A 230 7.19 10.95 6.73
C LYS A 230 8.09 10.02 5.93
N LYS A 231 8.08 8.72 6.25
CA LYS A 231 8.97 7.75 5.64
C LYS A 231 8.29 7.07 4.46
N GLN A 232 8.99 7.01 3.33
CA GLN A 232 8.49 6.44 2.08
C GLN A 232 7.97 5.01 2.24
N PHE A 233 8.73 4.15 2.88
CA PHE A 233 8.39 2.74 2.99
C PHE A 233 7.11 2.48 3.81
N PRO A 234 6.94 2.99 5.05
CA PRO A 234 5.66 2.89 5.76
C PRO A 234 4.50 3.55 5.01
N TYR A 235 4.73 4.67 4.32
CA TYR A 235 3.73 5.30 3.46
C TYR A 235 3.21 4.33 2.37
N THR A 236 4.13 3.68 1.63
CA THR A 236 3.76 2.68 0.61
C THR A 236 2.94 1.54 1.21
N LEU A 237 3.32 1.08 2.41
CA LEU A 237 2.58 0.04 3.11
C LEU A 237 1.18 0.53 3.54
N CYS A 238 1.06 1.78 4.00
CA CYS A 238 -0.22 2.37 4.35
C CYS A 238 -1.15 2.48 3.14
N ILE A 239 -0.67 3.04 2.03
CA ILE A 239 -1.46 3.14 0.78
C ILE A 239 -1.93 1.77 0.32
N THR A 240 -1.04 0.78 0.28
CA THR A 240 -1.39 -0.59 -0.10
C THR A 240 -2.46 -1.17 0.81
N ASN A 241 -2.36 -0.90 2.11
CA ASN A 241 -3.32 -1.33 3.11
C ASN A 241 -4.70 -0.67 2.91
N MET A 242 -4.74 0.62 2.59
CA MET A 242 -5.99 1.33 2.28
C MET A 242 -6.67 0.75 1.04
N LEU A 243 -5.92 0.52 -0.05
CA LEU A 243 -6.45 -0.10 -1.27
C LEU A 243 -7.02 -1.51 -1.00
N LEU A 244 -6.35 -2.31 -0.16
CA LEU A 244 -6.83 -3.63 0.28
C LEU A 244 -8.13 -3.55 1.10
N HIS A 245 -8.38 -2.45 1.81
CA HIS A 245 -9.62 -2.21 2.53
C HIS A 245 -10.69 -1.51 1.67
N GLY A 246 -10.48 -1.41 0.35
CA GLY A 246 -11.45 -0.87 -0.60
C GLY A 246 -11.53 0.65 -0.61
N ILE A 247 -10.53 1.35 -0.07
CA ILE A 247 -10.42 2.80 -0.14
C ILE A 247 -9.65 3.17 -1.40
N ASP A 248 -10.34 3.59 -2.43
CA ASP A 248 -9.76 3.85 -3.76
C ASP A 248 -8.99 5.16 -3.84
N SER A 249 -9.36 6.14 -3.03
CA SER A 249 -8.72 7.46 -2.98
C SER A 249 -8.25 7.79 -1.56
N PRO A 250 -7.28 7.02 -1.01
CA PRO A 250 -6.88 7.20 0.38
C PRO A 250 -6.24 8.58 0.59
N ASP A 251 -6.84 9.39 1.47
CA ASP A 251 -6.32 10.71 1.84
C ASP A 251 -5.13 10.56 2.80
N VAL A 252 -4.07 9.95 2.28
CA VAL A 252 -2.81 9.71 3.00
C VAL A 252 -1.67 10.41 2.26
N HIS A 253 -0.96 11.25 2.99
CA HIS A 253 0.10 12.10 2.46
C HIS A 253 1.48 11.64 2.89
N HIS A 254 2.42 11.63 1.93
CA HIS A 254 3.84 11.48 2.23
C HIS A 254 4.42 12.83 2.62
N GLY A 255 4.75 13.02 3.89
CA GLY A 255 5.22 14.31 4.36
C GLY A 255 5.49 14.39 5.86
N ASN A 256 5.92 15.58 6.28
CA ASN A 256 6.18 15.86 7.68
C ASN A 256 4.99 16.61 8.31
N SER A 257 4.24 15.96 9.18
CA SER A 257 3.09 16.53 9.89
C SER A 257 3.42 17.78 10.74
N LEU A 258 4.70 17.96 11.10
CA LEU A 258 5.16 19.13 11.82
C LEU A 258 5.67 20.26 10.89
N GLY A 259 5.49 20.10 9.57
CA GLY A 259 5.98 21.09 8.58
C GLY A 259 5.05 22.28 8.38
N LYS A 260 3.75 22.17 8.66
CA LYS A 260 2.77 23.25 8.55
C LYS A 260 2.82 24.15 9.79
N ASN A 261 2.88 25.46 9.59
CA ASN A 261 2.82 26.39 10.72
C ASN A 261 1.45 26.31 11.41
N VAL A 262 1.42 26.32 12.73
CA VAL A 262 0.17 26.26 13.51
C VAL A 262 -0.83 27.37 13.17
N LEU A 263 -0.33 28.52 12.71
CA LEU A 263 -1.16 29.66 12.31
C LEU A 263 -1.81 29.51 10.92
N ASP A 264 -1.37 28.52 10.15
CA ASP A 264 -1.88 28.24 8.80
C ASP A 264 -3.01 27.19 8.82
N TYR A 265 -3.36 26.66 10.00
CA TYR A 265 -4.51 25.76 10.15
C TYR A 265 -5.82 26.55 10.20
N THR A 266 -6.83 26.06 9.48
CA THR A 266 -8.17 26.65 9.37
C THR A 266 -9.23 25.69 9.92
N ASP A 267 -10.49 26.10 9.88
CA ASP A 267 -11.61 25.24 10.27
C ASP A 267 -11.76 24.02 9.32
N GLU A 268 -11.27 24.12 8.09
CA GLU A 268 -11.25 23.04 7.11
C GLU A 268 -10.22 21.93 7.44
N ASP A 269 -9.23 22.25 8.28
CA ASP A 269 -8.21 21.29 8.74
C ASP A 269 -8.65 20.52 10.00
N LYS A 270 -9.91 20.59 10.41
CA LYS A 270 -10.43 19.91 11.60
C LYS A 270 -10.91 18.50 11.27
N PHE A 271 -10.62 17.57 12.17
CA PHE A 271 -11.08 16.20 12.13
C PHE A 271 -11.94 15.90 13.36
N ASP A 272 -12.83 14.91 13.27
CA ASP A 272 -13.69 14.51 14.38
C ASP A 272 -12.90 13.78 15.45
N CYS A 273 -11.89 13.01 15.04
CA CYS A 273 -11.03 12.23 15.93
C CYS A 273 -9.59 12.24 15.44
N ALA A 274 -8.63 12.13 16.36
CA ALA A 274 -7.26 11.81 16.06
C ALA A 274 -6.83 10.57 16.85
N LEU A 275 -6.41 9.52 16.14
CA LEU A 275 -5.83 8.31 16.68
C LEU A 275 -4.40 8.19 16.17
N MET A 276 -3.41 8.25 17.06
CA MET A 276 -2.03 8.23 16.64
C MET A 276 -1.11 7.65 17.72
N ASN A 277 0.02 7.10 17.31
CA ASN A 277 1.15 6.74 18.16
C ASN A 277 2.42 7.37 17.58
N PRO A 278 2.66 8.68 17.81
CA PRO A 278 3.80 9.38 17.22
C PRO A 278 5.11 8.83 17.77
N PRO A 279 6.19 8.82 16.94
CA PRO A 279 7.51 8.37 17.40
C PRO A 279 8.01 9.28 18.50
N ILE A 280 8.41 8.70 19.63
CA ILE A 280 9.08 9.42 20.71
C ILE A 280 10.57 9.46 20.37
N THR A 281 11.02 10.51 19.71
CA THR A 281 12.45 10.80 19.59
C THR A 281 12.92 11.49 20.87
N MET A 282 13.66 10.77 21.70
CA MET A 282 14.50 11.46 22.65
C MET A 282 15.61 12.16 21.86
N VAL A 283 15.49 13.47 21.72
CA VAL A 283 16.62 14.30 21.28
C VAL A 283 17.59 14.30 22.47
N ALA A 284 18.72 13.60 22.31
CA ALA A 284 19.83 13.70 23.22
C ALA A 284 20.66 14.94 22.88
#